data_ad142b49957cdfbd4a67726d4b43d2f7
#
_entry.id   ad142b49957cdfbd4a67726d4b43d2f7
#
_cell.length_a   1.000
_cell.length_b   1.000
_cell.length_c   1.000
_cell.angle_alpha   90.00
_cell.angle_beta   90.00
_cell.angle_gamma   90.00
#
_symmetry.space_group_name_H-M   'P 1'
#
loop_
_entity.id
_entity.type
_entity.pdbx_description
1 polymer ?
#
loop_
_entity_poly.entity_id
_entity_poly.type
_entity_poly.pdbx_seq_one_letter_code
_entity_poly.pdbx_strand_id
1 'polypeptide(L)'
;MRFEERPDPVPGPNDLLVAVSFAGLNGADLAQRAGNYPPPPDAPQDIPGLEVAGVVAATGDAVRTCSVGERVFGLVGGGGLADRVVVHERHVAHVPEGLSDEDAAAVPETFITAHDAMVTQAALALGDVLLVNGANGGVGTAAVQIGVVAGARVYASARVHHDRLTELGAEAVAPDDAVERVRAAGGADVVLELVGAPNLEHDVEALAPKGRIAIVGTGAGTDAALSLRALMARRGRIFGTFLRARPLEEKAQAVQAFAHDVVPHIASGRMRAIVDRVFPAEDAADAFDHMGSSGKFGKVLLAF
;
A
#
# COMPACT_ATOMS: atom_id res chain seq x y z
N MET A 1 -15.07 13.52 12.62
CA MET A 1 -13.66 13.80 12.88
C MET A 1 -13.53 15.20 13.43
N ARG A 2 -12.56 15.45 14.29
CA ARG A 2 -12.26 16.78 14.83
C ARG A 2 -10.75 16.90 15.05
N PHE A 3 -10.22 18.11 14.97
CA PHE A 3 -8.85 18.41 15.41
C PHE A 3 -8.82 18.56 16.92
N GLU A 4 -7.76 18.07 17.53
CA GLU A 4 -7.46 18.24 18.94
C GLU A 4 -5.99 18.61 19.11
N GLU A 5 -5.73 19.62 19.93
CA GLU A 5 -4.37 19.90 20.40
C GLU A 5 -3.99 18.91 21.50
N ARG A 6 -2.81 18.32 21.36
CA ARG A 6 -2.24 17.36 22.31
C ARG A 6 -0.77 17.67 22.53
N PRO A 7 -0.21 17.26 23.68
CA PRO A 7 1.23 17.31 23.87
C PRO A 7 1.96 16.50 22.78
N ASP A 8 3.11 17.00 22.34
CA ASP A 8 3.98 16.26 21.41
C ASP A 8 4.30 14.88 21.99
N PRO A 9 4.23 13.82 21.18
CA PRO A 9 4.63 12.51 21.63
C PRO A 9 6.15 12.44 21.83
N VAL A 10 6.58 11.66 22.84
CA VAL A 10 8.00 11.54 23.19
C VAL A 10 8.54 10.25 22.57
N PRO A 11 9.63 10.32 21.76
CA PRO A 11 10.23 9.15 21.17
C PRO A 11 10.89 8.26 22.23
N GLY A 12 10.69 6.94 22.12
CA GLY A 12 11.43 5.94 22.86
C GLY A 12 12.87 5.81 22.36
N PRO A 13 13.70 4.94 22.99
CA PRO A 13 15.14 4.85 22.69
C PRO A 13 15.48 4.61 21.20
N ASN A 14 14.67 3.83 20.49
CA ASN A 14 14.88 3.50 19.07
C ASN A 14 13.93 4.23 18.13
N ASP A 15 13.24 5.26 18.62
CA ASP A 15 12.21 5.94 17.86
C ASP A 15 12.66 7.31 17.37
N LEU A 16 12.02 7.75 16.31
CA LEU A 16 12.10 9.08 15.74
C LEU A 16 10.83 9.85 16.08
N LEU A 17 10.95 11.12 16.42
CA LEU A 17 9.85 12.08 16.33
C LEU A 17 9.92 12.72 14.94
N VAL A 18 8.91 12.52 14.13
CA VAL A 18 8.82 13.12 12.79
C VAL A 18 7.84 14.29 12.81
N ALA A 19 8.31 15.45 12.36
CA ALA A 19 7.45 16.56 11.96
C ALA A 19 6.88 16.22 10.58
N VAL A 20 5.58 15.97 10.53
CA VAL A 20 4.90 15.47 9.33
C VAL A 20 4.65 16.63 8.37
N SER A 21 5.11 16.49 7.13
CA SER A 21 4.76 17.40 6.04
C SER A 21 3.48 16.96 5.33
N PHE A 22 3.37 15.65 5.09
CA PHE A 22 2.22 15.03 4.45
C PHE A 22 1.96 13.63 5.03
N ALA A 23 0.68 13.25 5.08
CA ALA A 23 0.23 11.90 5.45
C ALA A 23 -0.72 11.33 4.40
N GLY A 24 -0.58 10.03 4.11
CA GLY A 24 -1.43 9.33 3.14
C GLY A 24 -2.68 8.75 3.79
N LEU A 25 -3.85 8.95 3.15
CA LEU A 25 -5.09 8.26 3.49
C LEU A 25 -5.16 6.90 2.80
N ASN A 26 -5.69 5.93 3.53
CA ASN A 26 -5.81 4.53 3.10
C ASN A 26 -7.23 3.99 3.32
N GLY A 27 -7.61 2.93 2.60
CA GLY A 27 -8.87 2.24 2.85
C GLY A 27 -9.01 1.74 4.29
N ALA A 28 -7.90 1.42 4.94
CA ALA A 28 -7.82 1.05 6.33
C ALA A 28 -8.25 2.17 7.30
N ASP A 29 -7.98 3.45 6.96
CA ASP A 29 -8.42 4.59 7.77
C ASP A 29 -9.94 4.76 7.71
N LEU A 30 -10.56 4.48 6.54
CA LEU A 30 -12.02 4.43 6.42
C LEU A 30 -12.61 3.31 7.29
N ALA A 31 -11.98 2.14 7.26
CA ALA A 31 -12.39 1.00 8.08
C ALA A 31 -12.22 1.28 9.58
N GLN A 32 -11.12 1.94 9.98
CA GLN A 32 -10.90 2.39 11.36
C GLN A 32 -11.96 3.39 11.79
N ARG A 33 -12.28 4.39 10.96
CA ARG A 33 -13.36 5.37 11.22
C ARG A 33 -14.70 4.68 11.43
N ALA A 34 -14.95 3.58 10.72
CA ALA A 34 -16.16 2.77 10.86
C ALA A 34 -16.13 1.77 12.04
N GLY A 35 -15.01 1.68 12.80
CA GLY A 35 -14.84 0.75 13.90
C GLY A 35 -14.50 -0.69 13.51
N ASN A 36 -14.21 -0.94 12.23
CA ASN A 36 -13.97 -2.28 11.68
C ASN A 36 -12.49 -2.67 11.55
N TYR A 37 -11.58 -1.73 11.85
CA TYR A 37 -10.13 -1.98 11.75
C TYR A 37 -9.38 -1.25 12.89
N PRO A 38 -9.41 -1.79 14.11
CA PRO A 38 -8.78 -1.16 15.27
C PRO A 38 -7.26 -1.07 15.09
N PRO A 39 -6.62 -0.01 15.64
CA PRO A 39 -5.16 0.09 15.68
C PRO A 39 -4.57 -0.97 16.62
N PRO A 40 -3.29 -1.35 16.41
CA PRO A 40 -2.60 -2.22 17.36
C PRO A 40 -2.45 -1.53 18.73
N PRO A 41 -2.29 -2.30 19.82
CA PRO A 41 -2.31 -1.76 21.19
C PRO A 41 -1.21 -0.74 21.50
N ASP A 42 -0.09 -0.79 20.78
CA ASP A 42 1.08 0.08 20.89
C ASP A 42 0.99 1.36 20.05
N ALA A 43 -0.10 1.54 19.31
CA ALA A 43 -0.35 2.74 18.51
C ALA A 43 -1.44 3.63 19.12
N PRO A 44 -1.50 4.93 18.78
CA PRO A 44 -2.61 5.80 19.15
C PRO A 44 -3.96 5.21 18.72
N GLN A 45 -4.90 5.09 19.68
CA GLN A 45 -6.16 4.38 19.45
C GLN A 45 -7.20 5.22 18.71
N ASP A 46 -7.06 6.53 18.77
CA ASP A 46 -8.04 7.51 18.31
C ASP A 46 -7.50 8.48 17.23
N ILE A 47 -6.22 8.36 16.87
CA ILE A 47 -5.64 9.10 15.75
C ILE A 47 -5.34 8.12 14.61
N PRO A 48 -6.03 8.22 13.46
CA PRO A 48 -5.75 7.36 12.30
C PRO A 48 -4.42 7.73 11.62
N GLY A 49 -4.16 7.10 10.48
CA GLY A 49 -3.00 7.34 9.63
C GLY A 49 -1.94 6.25 9.77
N LEU A 50 -1.55 5.68 8.62
CA LEU A 50 -0.67 4.52 8.53
C LEU A 50 0.68 4.84 7.90
N GLU A 51 0.82 6.01 7.30
CA GLU A 51 2.03 6.45 6.61
C GLU A 51 2.21 7.95 6.67
N VAL A 52 3.45 8.37 6.67
CA VAL A 52 3.85 9.78 6.70
C VAL A 52 5.11 10.02 5.88
N ALA A 53 5.28 11.27 5.44
CA ALA A 53 6.58 11.82 5.05
C ALA A 53 6.80 13.14 5.80
N GLY A 54 8.06 13.40 6.17
CA GLY A 54 8.39 14.60 6.92
C GLY A 54 9.86 14.63 7.32
N VAL A 55 10.16 15.46 8.30
CA VAL A 55 11.52 15.70 8.78
C VAL A 55 11.69 15.17 10.21
N VAL A 56 12.79 14.50 10.48
CA VAL A 56 13.13 14.04 11.82
C VAL A 56 13.36 15.26 12.74
N ALA A 57 12.48 15.45 13.72
CA ALA A 57 12.53 16.55 14.69
C ALA A 57 13.33 16.19 15.95
N ALA A 58 13.28 14.92 16.37
CA ALA A 58 14.08 14.40 17.49
C ALA A 58 14.31 12.89 17.31
N THR A 59 15.33 12.37 18.01
CA THR A 59 15.69 10.94 18.01
C THR A 59 15.85 10.43 19.44
N GLY A 60 15.51 9.16 19.66
CA GLY A 60 15.88 8.46 20.87
C GLY A 60 17.39 8.14 20.93
N ASP A 61 17.90 7.86 22.12
CA ASP A 61 19.34 7.70 22.38
C ASP A 61 19.97 6.49 21.68
N ALA A 62 19.18 5.49 21.33
CA ALA A 62 19.63 4.27 20.66
C ALA A 62 19.49 4.30 19.13
N VAL A 63 18.89 5.34 18.57
CA VAL A 63 18.77 5.52 17.10
C VAL A 63 20.13 5.57 16.43
N ARG A 64 20.30 4.89 15.31
CA ARG A 64 21.57 4.80 14.56
C ARG A 64 21.43 5.05 13.06
N THR A 65 20.20 5.01 12.51
CA THR A 65 19.97 5.05 11.07
C THR A 65 19.52 6.42 10.57
N CYS A 66 19.08 7.30 11.47
CA CYS A 66 18.56 8.62 11.11
C CYS A 66 19.09 9.71 12.05
N SER A 67 19.19 10.92 11.54
CA SER A 67 19.61 12.12 12.29
C SER A 67 18.53 13.21 12.22
N VAL A 68 18.51 14.10 13.21
CA VAL A 68 17.63 15.29 13.19
C VAL A 68 17.90 16.14 11.94
N GLY A 69 16.83 16.54 11.27
CA GLY A 69 16.85 17.32 10.02
C GLY A 69 16.80 16.47 8.75
N GLU A 70 16.94 15.15 8.84
CA GLU A 70 16.81 14.27 7.68
C GLU A 70 15.34 14.08 7.28
N ARG A 71 15.11 13.98 5.98
CA ARG A 71 13.79 13.69 5.39
C ARG A 71 13.56 12.20 5.34
N VAL A 72 12.44 11.78 5.91
CA VAL A 72 12.06 10.36 5.97
C VAL A 72 10.61 10.16 5.55
N PHE A 73 10.31 8.97 5.08
CA PHE A 73 8.94 8.48 4.89
C PHE A 73 8.82 7.06 5.44
N GLY A 74 7.65 6.68 5.93
CA GLY A 74 7.53 5.37 6.53
C GLY A 74 6.14 4.99 7.01
N LEU A 75 6.08 3.80 7.62
CA LEU A 75 4.87 3.19 8.14
C LEU A 75 4.72 3.43 9.63
N VAL A 76 3.51 3.78 10.04
CA VAL A 76 3.11 3.86 11.45
C VAL A 76 1.92 2.95 11.74
N GLY A 77 1.75 2.52 12.98
CA GLY A 77 0.62 1.69 13.40
C GLY A 77 -0.69 2.47 13.58
N GLY A 78 -0.59 3.78 13.64
CA GLY A 78 -1.62 4.79 13.88
C GLY A 78 -0.94 6.10 14.21
N GLY A 79 -1.71 7.20 14.30
CA GLY A 79 -1.17 8.51 14.65
C GLY A 79 -0.58 9.29 13.49
N GLY A 80 -0.58 8.75 12.25
CA GLY A 80 -0.01 9.43 11.09
C GLY A 80 -0.76 10.68 10.65
N LEU A 81 -2.07 10.79 10.98
CA LEU A 81 -2.85 11.98 10.69
C LEU A 81 -2.69 13.01 11.83
N ALA A 82 -1.47 13.47 12.03
CA ALA A 82 -1.07 14.49 12.99
C ALA A 82 0.17 15.22 12.47
N ASP A 83 0.42 16.45 12.95
CA ASP A 83 1.61 17.23 12.61
C ASP A 83 2.91 16.64 13.19
N ARG A 84 2.78 15.73 14.18
CA ARG A 84 3.91 15.00 14.76
C ARG A 84 3.55 13.55 15.06
N VAL A 85 4.47 12.64 14.75
CA VAL A 85 4.29 11.22 15.02
C VAL A 85 5.59 10.58 15.47
N VAL A 86 5.49 9.61 16.40
CA VAL A 86 6.61 8.75 16.78
C VAL A 86 6.60 7.50 15.91
N VAL A 87 7.76 7.16 15.36
CA VAL A 87 7.96 5.98 14.51
C VAL A 87 9.31 5.32 14.83
N HIS A 88 9.34 4.00 14.86
CA HIS A 88 10.57 3.25 15.05
C HIS A 88 11.53 3.47 13.86
N GLU A 89 12.83 3.71 14.10
CA GLU A 89 13.84 4.02 13.06
C GLU A 89 13.89 3.01 11.90
N ARG A 90 13.53 1.75 12.15
CA ARG A 90 13.52 0.68 11.14
C ARG A 90 12.22 0.58 10.34
N HIS A 91 11.23 1.42 10.64
CA HIS A 91 9.96 1.52 9.89
C HIS A 91 9.95 2.69 8.91
N VAL A 92 11.07 3.39 8.76
CA VAL A 92 11.24 4.48 7.80
C VAL A 92 12.34 4.17 6.78
N ALA A 93 12.28 4.89 5.67
CA ALA A 93 13.37 5.01 4.70
C ALA A 93 13.67 6.50 4.47
N HIS A 94 14.88 6.81 4.01
CA HIS A 94 15.24 8.17 3.63
C HIS A 94 14.53 8.57 2.33
N VAL A 95 14.01 9.79 2.28
CA VAL A 95 13.42 10.35 1.06
C VAL A 95 14.56 10.58 0.05
N PRO A 96 14.49 9.98 -1.16
CA PRO A 96 15.49 10.22 -2.20
C PRO A 96 15.64 11.70 -2.53
N GLU A 97 16.86 12.08 -2.91
CA GLU A 97 17.12 13.43 -3.41
C GLU A 97 16.25 13.69 -4.65
N GLY A 98 15.64 14.87 -4.71
CA GLY A 98 14.75 15.27 -5.80
C GLY A 98 13.30 14.80 -5.68
N LEU A 99 12.97 13.87 -4.77
CA LEU A 99 11.58 13.50 -4.49
C LEU A 99 10.95 14.55 -3.55
N SER A 100 9.75 15.05 -3.90
CA SER A 100 8.98 15.95 -3.05
C SER A 100 8.46 15.24 -1.79
N ASP A 101 8.14 15.98 -0.72
CA ASP A 101 7.50 15.38 0.47
C ASP A 101 6.08 14.88 0.16
N GLU A 102 5.39 15.55 -0.76
CA GLU A 102 4.09 15.13 -1.28
C GLU A 102 4.17 13.74 -1.91
N ASP A 103 5.06 13.56 -2.90
CA ASP A 103 5.25 12.26 -3.53
C ASP A 103 5.74 11.21 -2.54
N ALA A 104 6.67 11.59 -1.63
CA ALA A 104 7.19 10.70 -0.62
C ALA A 104 6.10 10.15 0.31
N ALA A 105 5.10 10.96 0.69
CA ALA A 105 3.98 10.53 1.54
C ALA A 105 3.01 9.56 0.85
N ALA A 106 3.01 9.50 -0.48
CA ALA A 106 2.16 8.58 -1.23
C ALA A 106 2.79 7.18 -1.43
N VAL A 107 4.02 6.97 -0.95
CA VAL A 107 4.82 5.77 -1.24
C VAL A 107 4.68 4.67 -0.18
N PRO A 108 4.82 4.91 1.14
CA PRO A 108 5.11 3.84 2.10
C PRO A 108 4.07 2.73 2.12
N GLU A 109 2.82 3.05 2.48
CA GLU A 109 1.77 2.04 2.62
C GLU A 109 1.49 1.33 1.29
N THR A 110 1.56 2.05 0.17
CA THR A 110 1.20 1.51 -1.14
C THR A 110 2.27 0.59 -1.70
N PHE A 111 3.52 1.05 -1.74
CA PHE A 111 4.60 0.28 -2.35
C PHE A 111 5.11 -0.84 -1.44
N ILE A 112 5.16 -0.62 -0.10
CA ILE A 112 5.56 -1.67 0.83
C ILE A 112 4.52 -2.79 0.84
N THR A 113 3.22 -2.46 0.87
CA THR A 113 2.14 -3.45 0.81
C THR A 113 2.19 -4.26 -0.49
N ALA A 114 2.31 -3.59 -1.64
CA ALA A 114 2.39 -4.25 -2.94
C ALA A 114 3.64 -5.14 -3.06
N HIS A 115 4.82 -4.61 -2.69
CA HIS A 115 6.08 -5.34 -2.73
C HIS A 115 6.04 -6.57 -1.83
N ASP A 116 5.65 -6.40 -0.57
CA ASP A 116 5.59 -7.50 0.39
C ASP A 116 4.62 -8.60 -0.07
N ALA A 117 3.41 -8.24 -0.51
CA ALA A 117 2.43 -9.22 -0.96
C ALA A 117 2.87 -9.97 -2.22
N MET A 118 3.37 -9.26 -3.23
CA MET A 118 3.67 -9.87 -4.54
C MET A 118 5.07 -10.47 -4.60
N VAL A 119 6.08 -9.74 -4.13
CA VAL A 119 7.49 -10.16 -4.26
C VAL A 119 7.89 -11.05 -3.11
N THR A 120 7.73 -10.59 -1.86
CA THR A 120 8.18 -11.34 -0.69
C THR A 120 7.35 -12.60 -0.45
N GLN A 121 6.02 -12.49 -0.46
CA GLN A 121 5.14 -13.60 -0.08
C GLN A 121 4.68 -14.43 -1.26
N ALA A 122 4.25 -13.81 -2.38
CA ALA A 122 3.83 -14.54 -3.58
C ALA A 122 5.00 -14.96 -4.47
N ALA A 123 6.23 -14.50 -4.23
CA ALA A 123 7.42 -14.79 -5.02
C ALA A 123 7.21 -14.51 -6.53
N LEU A 124 6.70 -13.29 -6.84
CA LEU A 124 6.58 -12.82 -8.22
C LEU A 124 7.95 -12.82 -8.90
N ALA A 125 8.03 -13.40 -10.09
CA ALA A 125 9.27 -13.58 -10.82
C ALA A 125 9.21 -12.99 -12.23
N LEU A 126 10.38 -12.83 -12.84
CA LEU A 126 10.53 -12.43 -14.23
C LEU A 126 9.74 -13.37 -15.16
N GLY A 127 8.89 -12.81 -16.02
CA GLY A 127 8.07 -13.55 -16.96
C GLY A 127 6.74 -14.08 -16.41
N ASP A 128 6.48 -13.94 -15.11
CA ASP A 128 5.18 -14.28 -14.51
C ASP A 128 4.06 -13.41 -15.11
N VAL A 129 2.85 -13.93 -15.11
CA VAL A 129 1.62 -13.19 -15.40
C VAL A 129 1.03 -12.71 -14.06
N LEU A 130 0.94 -11.40 -13.89
CA LEU A 130 0.36 -10.73 -12.71
C LEU A 130 -1.01 -10.16 -13.05
N LEU A 131 -2.03 -10.53 -12.27
CA LEU A 131 -3.34 -9.85 -12.27
C LEU A 131 -3.44 -8.97 -11.03
N VAL A 132 -3.74 -7.68 -11.21
CA VAL A 132 -3.99 -6.73 -10.11
C VAL A 132 -5.46 -6.34 -10.15
N ASN A 133 -6.25 -6.77 -9.19
CA ASN A 133 -7.64 -6.35 -9.00
C ASN A 133 -7.69 -5.06 -8.18
N GLY A 134 -8.49 -4.08 -8.64
CA GLY A 134 -8.52 -2.75 -8.01
C GLY A 134 -7.30 -1.89 -8.34
N ALA A 135 -6.78 -2.04 -9.55
CA ALA A 135 -5.51 -1.47 -10.01
C ALA A 135 -5.44 0.07 -9.99
N ASN A 136 -6.56 0.78 -9.98
CA ASN A 136 -6.61 2.25 -9.93
C ASN A 136 -6.44 2.85 -8.52
N GLY A 137 -6.44 2.05 -7.45
CA GLY A 137 -6.14 2.51 -6.10
C GLY A 137 -4.64 2.72 -5.84
N GLY A 138 -4.29 3.29 -4.68
CA GLY A 138 -2.88 3.54 -4.32
C GLY A 138 -2.01 2.27 -4.40
N VAL A 139 -2.40 1.20 -3.69
CA VAL A 139 -1.67 -0.09 -3.74
C VAL A 139 -1.69 -0.69 -5.14
N GLY A 140 -2.80 -0.55 -5.88
CA GLY A 140 -2.93 -1.06 -7.24
C GLY A 140 -1.96 -0.40 -8.22
N THR A 141 -1.86 0.94 -8.20
CA THR A 141 -0.91 1.67 -9.07
C THR A 141 0.55 1.38 -8.73
N ALA A 142 0.88 1.15 -7.45
CA ALA A 142 2.19 0.69 -7.02
C ALA A 142 2.48 -0.73 -7.50
N ALA A 143 1.51 -1.65 -7.35
CA ALA A 143 1.62 -3.04 -7.78
C ALA A 143 1.86 -3.17 -9.28
N VAL A 144 1.15 -2.39 -10.10
CA VAL A 144 1.36 -2.33 -11.54
C VAL A 144 2.82 -1.99 -11.86
N GLN A 145 3.34 -0.93 -11.27
CA GLN A 145 4.71 -0.46 -11.53
C GLN A 145 5.76 -1.47 -11.04
N ILE A 146 5.58 -2.05 -9.85
CA ILE A 146 6.48 -3.10 -9.33
C ILE A 146 6.46 -4.30 -10.28
N GLY A 147 5.29 -4.77 -10.72
CA GLY A 147 5.16 -5.89 -11.64
C GLY A 147 5.86 -5.63 -12.98
N VAL A 148 5.69 -4.43 -13.56
CA VAL A 148 6.36 -4.04 -14.81
C VAL A 148 7.88 -4.01 -14.66
N VAL A 149 8.38 -3.41 -13.57
CA VAL A 149 9.83 -3.35 -13.31
C VAL A 149 10.42 -4.73 -13.01
N ALA A 150 9.67 -5.62 -12.34
CA ALA A 150 10.05 -7.01 -12.13
C ALA A 150 10.03 -7.86 -13.43
N GLY A 151 9.55 -7.31 -14.54
CA GLY A 151 9.49 -7.99 -15.83
C GLY A 151 8.32 -8.99 -15.94
N ALA A 152 7.27 -8.81 -15.14
CA ALA A 152 6.04 -9.55 -15.27
C ALA A 152 5.16 -8.99 -16.40
N ARG A 153 4.29 -9.83 -16.99
CA ARG A 153 3.19 -9.36 -17.82
C ARG A 153 2.02 -8.98 -16.91
N VAL A 154 1.72 -7.69 -16.84
CA VAL A 154 0.76 -7.13 -15.88
C VAL A 154 -0.60 -6.89 -16.53
N TYR A 155 -1.64 -7.49 -15.98
CA TYR A 155 -3.04 -7.20 -16.24
C TYR A 155 -3.60 -6.36 -15.09
N ALA A 156 -4.05 -5.16 -15.41
CA ALA A 156 -4.57 -4.20 -14.43
C ALA A 156 -6.10 -4.12 -14.54
N SER A 157 -6.80 -4.78 -13.62
CA SER A 157 -8.26 -4.81 -13.60
C SER A 157 -8.81 -3.59 -12.86
N ALA A 158 -9.56 -2.75 -13.59
CA ALA A 158 -10.21 -1.56 -13.06
C ALA A 158 -11.47 -1.20 -13.86
N ARG A 159 -12.40 -0.49 -13.23
CA ARG A 159 -13.64 -0.02 -13.88
C ARG A 159 -13.43 1.24 -14.73
N VAL A 160 -12.39 2.02 -14.42
CA VAL A 160 -12.08 3.33 -15.02
C VAL A 160 -10.56 3.54 -15.10
N HIS A 161 -10.13 4.57 -15.80
CA HIS A 161 -8.72 4.97 -15.93
C HIS A 161 -7.81 3.96 -16.65
N HIS A 162 -8.36 3.24 -17.61
CA HIS A 162 -7.60 2.25 -18.40
C HIS A 162 -6.39 2.88 -19.10
N ASP A 163 -6.56 4.09 -19.66
CA ASP A 163 -5.46 4.80 -20.33
C ASP A 163 -4.29 5.05 -19.37
N ARG A 164 -4.59 5.54 -18.16
CA ARG A 164 -3.57 5.81 -17.12
C ARG A 164 -2.87 4.54 -16.65
N LEU A 165 -3.58 3.41 -16.56
CA LEU A 165 -2.99 2.11 -16.22
C LEU A 165 -2.09 1.59 -17.35
N THR A 166 -2.48 1.84 -18.60
CA THR A 166 -1.66 1.50 -19.77
C THR A 166 -0.38 2.35 -19.81
N GLU A 167 -0.46 3.62 -19.46
CA GLU A 167 0.73 4.49 -19.30
C GLU A 167 1.71 3.99 -18.21
N LEU A 168 1.23 3.27 -17.20
CA LEU A 168 2.07 2.59 -16.21
C LEU A 168 2.68 1.29 -16.71
N GLY A 169 2.37 0.86 -17.94
CA GLY A 169 2.94 -0.31 -18.58
C GLY A 169 2.12 -1.60 -18.45
N ALA A 170 0.89 -1.54 -17.95
CA ALA A 170 0.00 -2.70 -17.85
C ALA A 170 -0.93 -2.86 -19.05
N GLU A 171 -1.43 -4.07 -19.27
CA GLU A 171 -2.62 -4.30 -20.06
C GLU A 171 -3.85 -4.02 -19.17
N ALA A 172 -4.51 -2.88 -19.39
CA ALA A 172 -5.71 -2.52 -18.64
C ALA A 172 -6.91 -3.31 -19.14
N VAL A 173 -7.68 -3.88 -18.20
CA VAL A 173 -8.85 -4.72 -18.50
C VAL A 173 -10.04 -4.33 -17.65
N ALA A 174 -11.26 -4.46 -18.18
CA ALA A 174 -12.46 -4.37 -17.36
C ALA A 174 -12.56 -5.60 -16.44
N PRO A 175 -13.14 -5.48 -15.22
CA PRO A 175 -13.25 -6.62 -14.31
C PRO A 175 -13.92 -7.86 -14.93
N ASP A 176 -14.96 -7.66 -15.73
CA ASP A 176 -15.71 -8.73 -16.37
C ASP A 176 -14.89 -9.48 -17.46
N ASP A 177 -13.89 -8.83 -18.03
CA ASP A 177 -13.03 -9.39 -19.08
C ASP A 177 -11.72 -9.99 -18.53
N ALA A 178 -11.40 -9.71 -17.26
CA ALA A 178 -10.09 -10.02 -16.66
C ALA A 178 -9.75 -11.53 -16.73
N VAL A 179 -10.70 -12.39 -16.38
CA VAL A 179 -10.50 -13.85 -16.39
C VAL A 179 -10.18 -14.37 -17.79
N GLU A 180 -10.97 -13.95 -18.80
CA GLU A 180 -10.77 -14.37 -20.18
C GLU A 180 -9.40 -13.94 -20.70
N ARG A 181 -9.06 -12.65 -20.52
CA ARG A 181 -7.80 -12.07 -21.00
C ARG A 181 -6.58 -12.73 -20.36
N VAL A 182 -6.62 -12.93 -19.04
CA VAL A 182 -5.51 -13.57 -18.29
C VAL A 182 -5.38 -15.05 -18.68
N ARG A 183 -6.49 -15.76 -18.84
CA ARG A 183 -6.46 -17.18 -19.29
C ARG A 183 -5.92 -17.35 -20.71
N ALA A 184 -6.20 -16.41 -21.59
CA ALA A 184 -5.62 -16.39 -22.94
C ALA A 184 -4.08 -16.25 -22.92
N ALA A 185 -3.53 -15.66 -21.84
CA ALA A 185 -2.08 -15.56 -21.62
C ALA A 185 -1.48 -16.78 -20.87
N GLY A 186 -2.28 -17.80 -20.55
CA GLY A 186 -1.83 -19.01 -19.81
C GLY A 186 -2.30 -19.05 -18.35
N GLY A 187 -2.97 -18.02 -17.87
CA GLY A 187 -3.43 -17.84 -16.50
C GLY A 187 -2.48 -16.97 -15.65
N ALA A 188 -2.95 -16.49 -14.51
CA ALA A 188 -2.17 -15.67 -13.58
C ALA A 188 -1.26 -16.55 -12.70
N ASP A 189 0.02 -16.25 -12.71
CA ASP A 189 0.96 -16.81 -11.74
C ASP A 189 0.77 -16.14 -10.36
N VAL A 190 0.47 -14.85 -10.35
CA VAL A 190 0.13 -14.09 -9.14
C VAL A 190 -1.12 -13.27 -9.39
N VAL A 191 -2.06 -13.31 -8.44
CA VAL A 191 -3.19 -12.38 -8.34
C VAL A 191 -2.99 -11.55 -7.08
N LEU A 192 -2.98 -10.23 -7.22
CA LEU A 192 -3.07 -9.30 -6.10
C LEU A 192 -4.52 -8.83 -5.97
N GLU A 193 -5.18 -9.25 -4.89
CA GLU A 193 -6.59 -8.96 -4.65
C GLU A 193 -6.76 -7.79 -3.67
N LEU A 194 -7.25 -6.65 -4.20
CA LEU A 194 -7.44 -5.41 -3.43
C LEU A 194 -8.91 -5.00 -3.28
N VAL A 195 -9.84 -5.80 -3.83
CA VAL A 195 -11.29 -5.53 -3.80
C VAL A 195 -11.98 -6.41 -2.77
N GLY A 196 -11.73 -7.72 -2.80
CA GLY A 196 -12.20 -8.67 -1.80
C GLY A 196 -13.16 -9.73 -2.34
N ALA A 197 -14.07 -10.17 -1.51
CA ALA A 197 -14.91 -11.35 -1.70
C ALA A 197 -15.55 -11.53 -3.09
N PRO A 198 -16.08 -10.49 -3.78
CA PRO A 198 -16.73 -10.70 -5.08
C PRO A 198 -15.83 -11.26 -6.17
N ASN A 199 -14.51 -11.07 -6.06
CA ASN A 199 -13.56 -11.51 -7.10
C ASN A 199 -13.01 -12.92 -6.87
N LEU A 200 -13.08 -13.48 -5.66
CA LEU A 200 -12.29 -14.66 -5.28
C LEU A 200 -12.55 -15.89 -6.15
N GLU A 201 -13.80 -16.13 -6.58
CA GLU A 201 -14.14 -17.23 -7.46
C GLU A 201 -13.48 -17.03 -8.84
N HIS A 202 -13.58 -15.83 -9.39
CA HIS A 202 -12.96 -15.44 -10.66
C HIS A 202 -11.42 -15.47 -10.58
N ASP A 203 -10.84 -15.09 -9.44
CA ASP A 203 -9.39 -15.18 -9.22
C ASP A 203 -8.89 -16.62 -9.31
N VAL A 204 -9.62 -17.58 -8.71
CA VAL A 204 -9.28 -19.00 -8.80
C VAL A 204 -9.41 -19.52 -10.24
N GLU A 205 -10.42 -19.06 -10.98
CA GLU A 205 -10.57 -19.39 -12.39
C GLU A 205 -9.43 -18.83 -13.25
N ALA A 206 -8.96 -17.64 -12.94
CA ALA A 206 -7.87 -16.95 -13.64
C ALA A 206 -6.50 -17.59 -13.41
N LEU A 207 -6.29 -18.37 -12.32
CA LEU A 207 -4.98 -18.92 -11.97
C LEU A 207 -4.37 -19.80 -13.07
N ALA A 208 -3.08 -19.61 -13.30
CA ALA A 208 -2.20 -20.60 -13.90
C ALA A 208 -2.02 -21.83 -12.96
N PRO A 209 -1.51 -22.96 -13.45
CA PRO A 209 -1.13 -24.07 -12.57
C PRO A 209 -0.08 -23.63 -11.53
N LYS A 210 -0.36 -23.84 -10.23
CA LYS A 210 0.43 -23.40 -9.06
C LYS A 210 0.39 -21.88 -8.82
N GLY A 211 -0.55 -21.15 -9.43
CA GLY A 211 -0.74 -19.72 -9.19
C GLY A 211 -1.06 -19.39 -7.73
N ARG A 212 -0.84 -18.17 -7.33
CA ARG A 212 -0.95 -17.66 -5.96
C ARG A 212 -1.86 -16.44 -5.92
N ILE A 213 -2.82 -16.41 -5.00
CA ILE A 213 -3.69 -15.27 -4.75
C ILE A 213 -3.27 -14.65 -3.43
N ALA A 214 -2.82 -13.41 -3.46
CA ALA A 214 -2.51 -12.59 -2.29
C ALA A 214 -3.69 -11.66 -2.00
N ILE A 215 -4.41 -11.92 -0.92
CA ILE A 215 -5.54 -11.08 -0.47
C ILE A 215 -5.00 -10.00 0.45
N VAL A 216 -5.20 -8.74 0.06
CA VAL A 216 -4.78 -7.54 0.79
C VAL A 216 -5.99 -6.68 1.14
N GLY A 217 -6.91 -6.49 0.20
CA GLY A 217 -8.09 -5.65 0.38
C GLY A 217 -9.39 -6.46 0.43
N THR A 218 -10.31 -6.05 1.29
CA THR A 218 -11.63 -6.69 1.46
C THR A 218 -12.77 -5.66 1.50
N GLY A 219 -12.55 -4.49 0.89
CA GLY A 219 -13.49 -3.36 0.95
C GLY A 219 -14.86 -3.63 0.34
N ALA A 220 -14.96 -4.58 -0.61
CA ALA A 220 -16.22 -4.97 -1.23
C ALA A 220 -16.86 -6.22 -0.58
N GLY A 221 -16.23 -6.81 0.45
CA GLY A 221 -16.76 -7.96 1.19
C GLY A 221 -15.65 -8.81 1.80
N THR A 222 -15.94 -9.39 2.96
CA THR A 222 -14.98 -10.19 3.75
C THR A 222 -15.21 -11.69 3.61
N ASP A 223 -16.40 -12.11 3.21
CA ASP A 223 -16.82 -13.52 3.19
C ASP A 223 -17.12 -13.95 1.75
N ALA A 224 -16.42 -14.98 1.28
CA ALA A 224 -16.57 -15.51 -0.06
C ALA A 224 -16.74 -17.03 -0.06
N ALA A 225 -17.57 -17.55 -0.95
CA ALA A 225 -17.60 -18.97 -1.29
C ALA A 225 -16.41 -19.34 -2.17
N LEU A 226 -15.86 -20.53 -1.99
CA LEU A 226 -14.73 -21.03 -2.76
C LEU A 226 -14.97 -22.45 -3.28
N SER A 227 -14.79 -22.67 -4.57
CA SER A 227 -14.75 -24.02 -5.14
C SER A 227 -13.41 -24.69 -4.83
N LEU A 228 -13.38 -25.58 -3.83
CA LEU A 228 -12.18 -26.36 -3.52
C LEU A 228 -11.69 -27.18 -4.70
N ARG A 229 -12.61 -27.73 -5.52
CA ARG A 229 -12.25 -28.48 -6.73
C ARG A 229 -11.54 -27.62 -7.77
N ALA A 230 -11.97 -26.37 -7.97
CA ALA A 230 -11.31 -25.44 -8.88
C ALA A 230 -9.90 -25.09 -8.39
N LEU A 231 -9.74 -24.77 -7.09
CA LEU A 231 -8.43 -24.51 -6.49
C LEU A 231 -7.50 -25.72 -6.58
N MET A 232 -7.99 -26.94 -6.29
CA MET A 232 -7.22 -28.18 -6.41
C MET A 232 -6.77 -28.43 -7.85
N ALA A 233 -7.63 -28.19 -8.84
CA ALA A 233 -7.29 -28.36 -10.26
C ALA A 233 -6.15 -27.44 -10.69
N ARG A 234 -6.06 -26.24 -10.12
CA ARG A 234 -4.95 -25.30 -10.33
C ARG A 234 -3.74 -25.62 -9.46
N ARG A 235 -3.85 -26.46 -8.43
CA ARG A 235 -2.83 -26.62 -7.37
C ARG A 235 -2.44 -25.25 -6.77
N GLY A 236 -3.44 -24.35 -6.73
CA GLY A 236 -3.28 -22.95 -6.36
C GLY A 236 -3.06 -22.75 -4.88
N ARG A 237 -2.63 -21.56 -4.50
CA ARG A 237 -2.49 -21.11 -3.12
C ARG A 237 -3.27 -19.83 -2.94
N ILE A 238 -3.90 -19.66 -1.78
CA ILE A 238 -4.56 -18.42 -1.36
C ILE A 238 -4.01 -18.08 0.03
N PHE A 239 -3.60 -16.84 0.21
CA PHE A 239 -3.17 -16.33 1.51
C PHE A 239 -3.59 -14.88 1.67
N GLY A 240 -3.80 -14.47 2.93
CA GLY A 240 -4.06 -13.07 3.28
C GLY A 240 -2.86 -12.45 3.97
N THR A 241 -2.74 -11.13 3.88
CA THR A 241 -1.66 -10.39 4.53
C THR A 241 -2.13 -9.05 5.09
N PHE A 242 -1.55 -8.67 6.23
CA PHE A 242 -1.64 -7.34 6.85
C PHE A 242 -0.24 -6.85 7.19
N LEU A 243 0.01 -5.54 7.08
CA LEU A 243 1.25 -4.92 7.56
C LEU A 243 1.08 -4.29 8.94
N ARG A 244 -0.07 -3.63 9.18
CA ARG A 244 -0.30 -2.78 10.34
C ARG A 244 -0.03 -3.47 11.68
N ALA A 245 -0.58 -4.69 11.86
CA ALA A 245 -0.53 -5.44 13.12
C ALA A 245 0.66 -6.42 13.21
N ARG A 246 1.61 -6.38 12.26
CA ARG A 246 2.81 -7.24 12.33
C ARG A 246 3.71 -6.84 13.49
N PRO A 247 4.41 -7.82 14.10
CA PRO A 247 5.52 -7.54 15.00
C PRO A 247 6.55 -6.59 14.38
N LEU A 248 7.25 -5.84 15.22
CA LEU A 248 8.25 -4.85 14.80
C LEU A 248 9.24 -5.40 13.77
N GLU A 249 9.81 -6.59 14.04
CA GLU A 249 10.81 -7.20 13.15
C GLU A 249 10.28 -7.53 11.76
N GLU A 250 9.06 -8.07 11.67
CA GLU A 250 8.45 -8.41 10.38
C GLU A 250 8.11 -7.15 9.57
N LYS A 251 7.64 -6.10 10.25
CA LYS A 251 7.39 -4.81 9.61
C LYS A 251 8.69 -4.15 9.15
N ALA A 252 9.73 -4.18 9.98
CA ALA A 252 11.05 -3.67 9.64
C ALA A 252 11.66 -4.40 8.43
N GLN A 253 11.51 -5.74 8.35
CA GLN A 253 11.94 -6.51 7.19
C GLN A 253 11.23 -6.09 5.91
N ALA A 254 9.92 -5.87 5.96
CA ALA A 254 9.16 -5.39 4.80
C ALA A 254 9.60 -4.00 4.34
N VAL A 255 9.85 -3.07 5.28
CA VAL A 255 10.37 -1.73 4.98
C VAL A 255 11.78 -1.79 4.39
N GLN A 256 12.67 -2.62 4.95
CA GLN A 256 14.04 -2.76 4.46
C GLN A 256 14.10 -3.40 3.07
N ALA A 257 13.28 -4.43 2.81
CA ALA A 257 13.16 -5.04 1.49
C ALA A 257 12.66 -4.01 0.46
N PHE A 258 11.62 -3.27 0.80
CA PHE A 258 11.14 -2.16 -0.03
C PHE A 258 12.24 -1.10 -0.27
N ALA A 259 12.96 -0.68 0.78
CA ALA A 259 14.02 0.32 0.65
C ALA A 259 15.15 -0.14 -0.28
N HIS A 260 15.48 -1.43 -0.25
CA HIS A 260 16.47 -2.03 -1.13
C HIS A 260 15.98 -2.19 -2.57
N ASP A 261 14.74 -2.72 -2.75
CA ASP A 261 14.28 -3.18 -4.06
C ASP A 261 13.49 -2.11 -4.84
N VAL A 262 12.82 -1.16 -4.15
CA VAL A 262 11.89 -0.22 -4.77
C VAL A 262 12.41 1.21 -4.77
N VAL A 263 12.98 1.68 -3.66
CA VAL A 263 13.43 3.09 -3.52
C VAL A 263 14.41 3.51 -4.62
N PRO A 264 15.38 2.67 -5.08
CA PRO A 264 16.26 3.03 -6.21
C PRO A 264 15.49 3.25 -7.52
N HIS A 265 14.36 2.57 -7.72
CA HIS A 265 13.52 2.76 -8.90
C HIS A 265 12.70 4.04 -8.81
N ILE A 266 12.27 4.44 -7.62
CA ILE A 266 11.65 5.75 -7.39
C ILE A 266 12.69 6.85 -7.60
N ALA A 267 13.87 6.75 -7.03
CA ALA A 267 14.96 7.70 -7.18
C ALA A 267 15.38 7.92 -8.66
N SER A 268 15.32 6.86 -9.46
CA SER A 268 15.63 6.94 -10.91
C SER A 268 14.46 7.35 -11.79
N GLY A 269 13.28 7.57 -11.24
CA GLY A 269 12.06 7.90 -11.98
C GLY A 269 11.43 6.73 -12.75
N ARG A 270 11.91 5.50 -12.56
CA ARG A 270 11.29 4.29 -13.17
C ARG A 270 9.98 3.89 -12.50
N MET A 271 9.82 4.26 -11.24
CA MET A 271 8.57 4.20 -10.48
C MET A 271 8.27 5.57 -9.92
N ARG A 272 7.00 5.90 -9.77
CA ARG A 272 6.57 7.20 -9.24
C ARG A 272 5.36 7.04 -8.34
N ALA A 273 5.23 7.88 -7.34
CA ALA A 273 4.00 8.06 -6.60
C ALA A 273 2.88 8.54 -7.55
N ILE A 274 1.68 8.04 -7.34
CA ILE A 274 0.49 8.50 -8.05
C ILE A 274 -0.42 9.18 -7.03
N VAL A 275 -0.39 10.50 -7.00
CA VAL A 275 -1.25 11.31 -6.15
C VAL A 275 -2.51 11.68 -6.92
N ASP A 276 -3.67 11.37 -6.36
CA ASP A 276 -4.97 11.74 -6.91
C ASP A 276 -5.34 13.16 -6.45
N ARG A 277 -5.21 13.42 -5.14
CA ARG A 277 -5.53 14.72 -4.56
C ARG A 277 -4.85 14.96 -3.22
N VAL A 278 -4.48 16.22 -2.99
CA VAL A 278 -3.99 16.72 -1.70
C VAL A 278 -5.06 17.62 -1.09
N PHE A 279 -5.29 17.48 0.20
CA PHE A 279 -6.16 18.34 1.00
C PHE A 279 -5.34 18.96 2.13
N PRO A 280 -5.60 20.21 2.53
CA PRO A 280 -5.11 20.73 3.80
C PRO A 280 -5.59 19.85 4.96
N ALA A 281 -4.81 19.74 6.02
CA ALA A 281 -5.18 18.90 7.16
C ALA A 281 -6.53 19.29 7.76
N GLU A 282 -6.86 20.60 7.81
CA GLU A 282 -8.15 21.11 8.27
C GLU A 282 -9.35 20.58 7.48
N ASP A 283 -9.17 20.19 6.22
CA ASP A 283 -10.19 19.63 5.35
C ASP A 283 -10.22 18.08 5.40
N ALA A 284 -9.70 17.47 6.46
CA ALA A 284 -9.63 16.01 6.60
C ALA A 284 -11.00 15.31 6.41
N ALA A 285 -12.11 15.93 6.79
CA ALA A 285 -13.45 15.36 6.57
C ALA A 285 -13.73 15.17 5.07
N ASP A 286 -13.46 16.20 4.27
CA ASP A 286 -13.64 16.17 2.81
C ASP A 286 -12.68 15.19 2.15
N ALA A 287 -11.44 15.09 2.67
CA ALA A 287 -10.45 14.11 2.22
C ALA A 287 -10.94 12.66 2.44
N PHE A 288 -11.52 12.37 3.61
CA PHE A 288 -12.11 11.06 3.90
C PHE A 288 -13.33 10.75 3.02
N ASP A 289 -14.18 11.74 2.76
CA ASP A 289 -15.33 11.57 1.88
C ASP A 289 -14.88 11.36 0.43
N HIS A 290 -13.88 12.11 -0.03
CA HIS A 290 -13.23 11.88 -1.31
C HIS A 290 -12.58 10.49 -1.37
N MET A 291 -11.86 10.06 -0.33
CA MET A 291 -11.28 8.72 -0.24
C MET A 291 -12.35 7.62 -0.33
N GLY A 292 -13.55 7.83 0.19
CA GLY A 292 -14.70 6.92 0.08
C GLY A 292 -15.39 6.93 -1.29
N SER A 293 -15.17 7.94 -2.13
CA SER A 293 -15.82 8.07 -3.44
C SER A 293 -15.22 7.15 -4.50
N SER A 294 -15.93 6.96 -5.61
CA SER A 294 -15.44 6.26 -6.79
C SER A 294 -14.67 7.20 -7.73
N GLY A 295 -13.89 6.63 -8.65
CA GLY A 295 -13.24 7.39 -9.73
C GLY A 295 -11.86 7.97 -9.40
N LYS A 296 -11.29 7.68 -8.22
CA LYS A 296 -9.91 8.05 -7.86
C LYS A 296 -8.87 7.26 -8.63
N PHE A 297 -7.69 7.87 -8.78
CA PHE A 297 -6.53 7.18 -9.34
C PHE A 297 -5.26 7.49 -8.53
N GLY A 298 -4.90 6.59 -7.64
CA GLY A 298 -3.75 6.75 -6.74
C GLY A 298 -4.15 7.15 -5.33
N LYS A 299 -3.35 8.00 -4.70
CA LYS A 299 -3.41 8.37 -3.29
C LYS A 299 -4.10 9.69 -3.03
N VAL A 300 -4.79 9.74 -1.89
CA VAL A 300 -5.28 10.98 -1.28
C VAL A 300 -4.38 11.32 -0.12
N LEU A 301 -3.94 12.57 -0.03
CA LEU A 301 -3.00 13.04 0.98
C LEU A 301 -3.61 14.18 1.81
N LEU A 302 -3.10 14.31 3.04
CA LEU A 302 -3.26 15.50 3.89
C LEU A 302 -1.93 16.23 4.01
N ALA A 303 -1.94 17.55 3.87
CA ALA A 303 -0.81 18.45 4.10
C ALA A 303 -0.93 19.09 5.49
N PHE A 304 0.13 19.07 6.28
CA PHE A 304 0.24 19.62 7.62
C PHE A 304 1.09 20.87 7.67
#